data_55759fa48a82749981198ac9d4c54312
#
_entry.id   55759fa48a82749981198ac9d4c54312
#
_cell.length_a   1.000
_cell.length_b   1.000
_cell.length_c   1.000
_cell.angle_alpha   90.00
_cell.angle_beta   90.00
_cell.angle_gamma   90.00
#
_symmetry.space_group_name_H-M   'P 1'
#
loop_
_entity.id
_entity.type
_entity.pdbx_description
1 polymer ?
#
loop_
_entity_poly.entity_id
_entity_poly.type
_entity_poly.pdbx_seq_one_letter_code
_entity_poly.pdbx_strand_id
1 'polypeptide(L)'
;TVLDERTTAEALASATETMLVKAGLDDRGPLARALDRIARRLTENSFAELMAELVRERGALNRLRKDIMSPQGVGAAVRRVLNLRSGEKLSDLLAEYTDDAAFNAAGLARAASALVDGGTEKDRERGETLARWLSVVPEDRANRLDAYRAVFLTSKDEPRKSQMTKGARALFDAGPDVMMAEAERLCALRERERALEVAENTDAALATGFSLLDLFGQDKRRRAVVDFDDLILETLDLLTRAGLAPWVLY
;
A
#
# COMPACT_ATOMS: atom_id res chain seq x y z
N THR A 1 31.04 2.26 -26.17
CA THR A 1 29.98 2.18 -27.20
C THR A 1 28.67 2.63 -26.59
N VAL A 2 27.86 3.37 -27.37
CA VAL A 2 26.51 3.77 -26.95
C VAL A 2 25.51 2.73 -27.46
N LEU A 3 24.62 2.26 -26.56
CA LEU A 3 23.54 1.34 -26.91
C LEU A 3 22.43 2.11 -27.64
N ASP A 4 21.88 1.50 -28.67
CA ASP A 4 20.63 1.94 -29.27
C ASP A 4 19.42 1.46 -28.48
N GLU A 5 18.21 1.88 -28.86
CA GLU A 5 16.98 1.57 -28.17
C GLU A 5 16.74 0.06 -28.05
N ARG A 6 17.00 -0.71 -29.13
CA ARG A 6 16.80 -2.16 -29.15
C ARG A 6 17.75 -2.88 -28.19
N THR A 7 19.03 -2.56 -28.27
CA THR A 7 20.04 -3.19 -27.42
C THR A 7 19.91 -2.76 -25.96
N THR A 8 19.39 -1.56 -25.70
CA THR A 8 19.01 -1.09 -24.35
C THR A 8 17.85 -1.93 -23.79
N ALA A 9 16.82 -2.20 -24.59
CA ALA A 9 15.70 -3.05 -24.20
C ALA A 9 16.14 -4.51 -23.94
N GLU A 10 17.04 -5.05 -24.76
CA GLU A 10 17.64 -6.39 -24.55
C GLU A 10 18.45 -6.45 -23.23
N ALA A 11 19.22 -5.41 -22.93
CA ALA A 11 19.97 -5.32 -21.68
C ALA A 11 19.04 -5.21 -20.46
N LEU A 12 17.92 -4.47 -20.58
CA LEU A 12 16.92 -4.38 -19.52
C LEU A 12 16.24 -5.74 -19.29
N ALA A 13 15.87 -6.45 -20.35
CA ALA A 13 15.26 -7.77 -20.25
C ALA A 13 16.20 -8.75 -19.53
N SER A 14 17.49 -8.77 -19.90
CA SER A 14 18.52 -9.58 -19.24
C SER A 14 18.71 -9.23 -17.77
N ALA A 15 18.72 -7.93 -17.42
CA ALA A 15 18.80 -7.49 -16.03
C ALA A 15 17.57 -7.90 -15.22
N THR A 16 16.37 -7.84 -15.82
CA THR A 16 15.12 -8.27 -15.21
C THR A 16 15.15 -9.78 -14.94
N GLU A 17 15.56 -10.59 -15.92
CA GLU A 17 15.70 -12.03 -15.74
C GLU A 17 16.68 -12.37 -14.62
N THR A 18 17.84 -11.72 -14.61
CA THR A 18 18.86 -11.88 -13.56
C THR A 18 18.28 -11.53 -12.16
N MET A 19 17.46 -10.49 -12.07
CA MET A 19 16.79 -10.08 -10.85
C MET A 19 15.82 -11.16 -10.37
N LEU A 20 15.01 -11.73 -11.27
CA LEU A 20 14.06 -12.79 -10.94
C LEU A 20 14.77 -14.06 -10.47
N VAL A 21 15.84 -14.46 -11.16
CA VAL A 21 16.68 -15.60 -10.74
C VAL A 21 17.28 -15.36 -9.35
N LYS A 22 17.84 -14.17 -9.11
CA LYS A 22 18.40 -13.79 -7.80
C LYS A 22 17.34 -13.85 -6.69
N ALA A 23 16.14 -13.41 -6.94
CA ALA A 23 15.02 -13.51 -5.99
C ALA A 23 14.63 -14.97 -5.73
N GLY A 24 14.66 -15.83 -6.74
CA GLY A 24 14.37 -17.25 -6.59
C GLY A 24 15.43 -18.03 -5.80
N LEU A 25 16.66 -17.54 -5.73
CA LEU A 25 17.72 -18.14 -4.89
C LEU A 25 17.56 -17.85 -3.39
N ASP A 26 16.85 -16.77 -3.04
CA ASP A 26 16.49 -16.39 -1.67
C ASP A 26 15.00 -16.04 -1.64
N ASP A 27 14.17 -17.08 -1.66
CA ASP A 27 12.70 -16.99 -1.76
C ASP A 27 12.04 -16.25 -0.57
N ARG A 28 12.74 -16.14 0.57
CA ARG A 28 12.34 -15.40 1.76
C ARG A 28 13.03 -14.06 1.91
N GLY A 29 13.88 -13.69 0.97
CA GLY A 29 14.61 -12.44 0.97
C GLY A 29 13.73 -11.21 0.75
N PRO A 30 14.25 -10.02 1.04
CA PRO A 30 13.49 -8.79 0.86
C PRO A 30 13.09 -8.55 -0.60
N LEU A 31 13.95 -8.90 -1.56
CA LEU A 31 13.65 -8.77 -2.99
C LEU A 31 12.54 -9.73 -3.43
N ALA A 32 12.58 -11.00 -2.99
CA ALA A 32 11.54 -11.97 -3.32
C ALA A 32 10.18 -11.54 -2.77
N ARG A 33 10.12 -11.05 -1.52
CA ARG A 33 8.88 -10.49 -0.94
C ARG A 33 8.36 -9.26 -1.69
N ALA A 34 9.27 -8.38 -2.14
CA ALA A 34 8.90 -7.20 -2.93
C ALA A 34 8.30 -7.61 -4.28
N LEU A 35 8.94 -8.53 -4.98
CA LEU A 35 8.47 -9.06 -6.27
C LEU A 35 7.14 -9.82 -6.14
N ASP A 36 6.98 -10.67 -5.12
CA ASP A 36 5.72 -11.37 -4.84
C ASP A 36 4.56 -10.38 -4.62
N ARG A 37 4.81 -9.30 -3.86
CA ARG A 37 3.82 -8.26 -3.64
C ARG A 37 3.41 -7.56 -4.93
N ILE A 38 4.36 -7.24 -5.79
CA ILE A 38 4.10 -6.61 -7.09
C ILE A 38 3.37 -7.57 -8.02
N ALA A 39 3.84 -8.81 -8.14
CA ALA A 39 3.30 -9.83 -9.04
C ALA A 39 1.84 -10.19 -8.75
N ARG A 40 1.41 -10.13 -7.49
CA ARG A 40 -0.01 -10.34 -7.12
C ARG A 40 -0.97 -9.31 -7.68
N ARG A 41 -0.49 -8.19 -8.20
CA ARG A 41 -1.29 -7.04 -8.62
C ARG A 41 -1.15 -6.69 -10.09
N LEU A 42 -0.12 -7.18 -10.74
CA LEU A 42 0.21 -6.85 -12.12
C LEU A 42 0.11 -8.09 -13.01
N THR A 43 -0.32 -7.84 -14.23
CA THR A 43 -0.15 -8.81 -15.32
C THR A 43 1.30 -8.83 -15.78
N GLU A 44 1.69 -9.83 -16.56
CA GLU A 44 3.05 -9.93 -17.13
C GLU A 44 3.43 -8.67 -17.94
N ASN A 45 2.52 -8.18 -18.77
CA ASN A 45 2.74 -6.95 -19.57
C ASN A 45 2.92 -5.73 -18.66
N SER A 46 2.05 -5.54 -17.67
CA SER A 46 2.15 -4.42 -16.72
C SER A 46 3.41 -4.49 -15.85
N PHE A 47 3.92 -5.70 -15.58
CA PHE A 47 5.19 -5.87 -14.89
C PHE A 47 6.36 -5.41 -15.77
N ALA A 48 6.38 -5.80 -17.04
CA ALA A 48 7.41 -5.34 -17.98
C ALA A 48 7.38 -3.81 -18.17
N GLU A 49 6.20 -3.22 -18.28
CA GLU A 49 6.02 -1.76 -18.33
C GLU A 49 6.55 -1.07 -17.07
N LEU A 50 6.26 -1.62 -15.88
CA LEU A 50 6.80 -1.09 -14.62
C LEU A 50 8.32 -1.15 -14.59
N MET A 51 8.94 -2.24 -15.05
CA MET A 51 10.41 -2.36 -15.10
C MET A 51 11.01 -1.32 -16.04
N ALA A 52 10.41 -1.10 -17.19
CA ALA A 52 10.85 -0.08 -18.14
C ALA A 52 10.73 1.34 -17.55
N GLU A 53 9.60 1.62 -16.86
CA GLU A 53 9.38 2.91 -16.21
C GLU A 53 10.41 3.19 -15.10
N LEU A 54 10.69 2.20 -14.25
CA LEU A 54 11.69 2.33 -13.19
C LEU A 54 13.08 2.66 -13.76
N VAL A 55 13.44 2.07 -14.90
CA VAL A 55 14.73 2.39 -15.56
C VAL A 55 14.69 3.76 -16.23
N ARG A 56 13.58 4.16 -16.82
CA ARG A 56 13.41 5.51 -17.37
C ARG A 56 13.53 6.58 -16.28
N GLU A 57 12.97 6.34 -15.11
CA GLU A 57 13.02 7.25 -13.96
C GLU A 57 14.28 7.11 -13.11
N ARG A 58 15.31 6.39 -13.61
CA ARG A 58 16.54 6.10 -12.83
C ARG A 58 17.25 7.34 -12.30
N GLY A 59 17.17 8.45 -13.01
CA GLY A 59 17.74 9.71 -12.53
C GLY A 59 17.08 10.20 -11.25
N ALA A 60 15.74 10.15 -11.18
CA ALA A 60 14.98 10.49 -9.98
C ALA A 60 15.24 9.48 -8.86
N LEU A 61 15.24 8.18 -9.17
CA LEU A 61 15.51 7.11 -8.20
C LEU A 61 16.92 7.19 -7.61
N ASN A 62 17.92 7.52 -8.43
CA ASN A 62 19.30 7.71 -7.95
C ASN A 62 19.44 8.95 -7.05
N ARG A 63 18.76 10.07 -7.37
CA ARG A 63 18.71 11.25 -6.48
C ARG A 63 18.06 10.87 -5.17
N LEU A 64 16.89 10.23 -5.21
CA LEU A 64 16.17 9.78 -4.04
C LEU A 64 17.04 8.88 -3.14
N ARG A 65 17.80 7.97 -3.74
CA ARG A 65 18.75 7.09 -3.03
C ARG A 65 19.91 7.85 -2.39
N LYS A 66 20.41 8.93 -3.03
CA LYS A 66 21.47 9.80 -2.48
C LYS A 66 20.96 10.68 -1.33
N ASP A 67 19.77 11.26 -1.49
CA ASP A 67 19.20 12.20 -0.52
C ASP A 67 18.74 11.49 0.76
N ILE A 68 18.39 10.21 0.67
CA ILE A 68 17.92 9.42 1.79
C ILE A 68 19.02 8.46 2.25
N MET A 69 20.10 9.03 2.74
CA MET A 69 21.24 8.31 3.35
C MET A 69 20.92 7.63 4.69
N SER A 70 19.65 7.60 5.13
CA SER A 70 19.22 6.96 6.36
C SER A 70 18.86 5.49 6.13
N PRO A 71 19.20 4.57 7.06
CA PRO A 71 18.78 3.16 7.00
C PRO A 71 17.25 2.98 6.97
N GLN A 72 16.49 4.02 7.33
CA GLN A 72 15.03 4.01 7.33
C GLN A 72 14.43 4.46 6.00
N GLY A 73 15.23 4.96 5.08
CA GLY A 73 14.94 5.11 3.65
C GLY A 73 13.67 5.88 3.29
N VAL A 74 13.34 5.76 2.03
CA VAL A 74 12.13 6.35 1.42
C VAL A 74 10.87 5.83 2.10
N GLY A 75 10.83 4.56 2.47
CA GLY A 75 9.69 3.95 3.14
C GLY A 75 9.30 4.66 4.44
N ALA A 76 10.27 5.09 5.24
CA ALA A 76 9.99 5.87 6.46
C ALA A 76 9.44 7.26 6.13
N ALA A 77 9.93 7.91 5.06
CA ALA A 77 9.41 9.20 4.60
C ALA A 77 7.97 9.06 4.11
N VAL A 78 7.68 8.04 3.29
CA VAL A 78 6.32 7.73 2.81
C VAL A 78 5.38 7.46 3.99
N ARG A 79 5.78 6.61 4.95
CA ARG A 79 4.98 6.31 6.14
C ARG A 79 4.69 7.56 6.96
N ARG A 80 5.66 8.47 7.09
CA ARG A 80 5.47 9.76 7.79
C ARG A 80 4.45 10.65 7.07
N VAL A 81 4.53 10.77 5.74
CA VAL A 81 3.57 11.54 4.94
C VAL A 81 2.16 10.97 5.06
N LEU A 82 2.05 9.64 5.13
CA LEU A 82 0.79 8.93 5.29
C LEU A 82 0.32 8.81 6.76
N ASN A 83 1.00 9.47 7.71
CA ASN A 83 0.71 9.41 9.14
C ASN A 83 0.67 7.99 9.73
N LEU A 84 1.51 7.10 9.22
CA LEU A 84 1.65 5.74 9.72
C LEU A 84 2.73 5.65 10.81
N ARG A 85 2.52 4.80 11.79
CA ARG A 85 3.54 4.48 12.81
C ARG A 85 4.71 3.73 12.16
N SER A 86 5.91 3.94 12.69
CA SER A 86 7.08 3.18 12.25
C SER A 86 6.87 1.69 12.52
N GLY A 87 7.02 0.87 11.48
CA GLY A 87 6.85 -0.59 11.59
C GLY A 87 5.41 -1.08 11.76
N GLU A 88 4.41 -0.20 11.64
CA GLU A 88 3.00 -0.58 11.72
C GLU A 88 2.65 -1.62 10.65
N LYS A 89 1.99 -2.70 11.09
CA LYS A 89 1.51 -3.78 10.23
C LYS A 89 -0.01 -3.81 10.21
N LEU A 90 -0.56 -4.35 9.13
CA LEU A 90 -2.01 -4.54 9.02
C LEU A 90 -2.58 -5.38 10.17
N SER A 91 -1.88 -6.43 10.60
CA SER A 91 -2.30 -7.26 11.73
C SER A 91 -2.46 -6.48 13.03
N ASP A 92 -1.51 -5.58 13.31
CA ASP A 92 -1.50 -4.80 14.53
C ASP A 92 -2.64 -3.75 14.51
N LEU A 93 -2.84 -3.12 13.35
CA LEU A 93 -3.95 -2.21 13.10
C LEU A 93 -5.30 -2.90 13.28
N LEU A 94 -5.49 -4.07 12.69
CA LEU A 94 -6.75 -4.82 12.80
C LEU A 94 -7.00 -5.28 14.24
N ALA A 95 -5.98 -5.76 14.95
CA ALA A 95 -6.09 -6.14 16.35
C ALA A 95 -6.51 -4.95 17.22
N GLU A 96 -5.88 -3.77 17.03
CA GLU A 96 -6.25 -2.53 17.74
C GLU A 96 -7.71 -2.15 17.50
N TYR A 97 -8.21 -2.26 16.26
CA TYR A 97 -9.57 -1.84 15.91
C TYR A 97 -10.66 -2.87 16.25
N THR A 98 -10.32 -4.12 16.47
CA THR A 98 -11.28 -5.18 16.83
C THR A 98 -11.31 -5.50 18.33
N ASP A 99 -10.47 -4.85 19.12
CA ASP A 99 -10.47 -4.94 20.60
C ASP A 99 -11.76 -4.36 21.20
N ASP A 100 -12.25 -4.95 22.29
CA ASP A 100 -13.48 -4.50 22.97
C ASP A 100 -13.40 -3.06 23.48
N ALA A 101 -12.21 -2.55 23.78
CA ALA A 101 -12.00 -1.18 24.21
C ALA A 101 -12.04 -0.17 23.06
N ALA A 102 -11.97 -0.63 21.80
CA ALA A 102 -11.88 0.24 20.62
C ALA A 102 -13.23 0.81 20.17
N PHE A 103 -14.36 0.27 20.63
CA PHE A 103 -15.69 0.65 20.18
C PHE A 103 -16.74 0.48 21.29
N ASN A 104 -17.93 1.06 21.07
CA ASN A 104 -19.04 0.95 22.03
C ASN A 104 -19.78 -0.39 21.91
N ALA A 105 -19.19 -1.46 22.42
CA ALA A 105 -19.76 -2.81 22.34
C ALA A 105 -21.18 -2.89 22.93
N ALA A 106 -21.42 -2.28 24.08
CA ALA A 106 -22.75 -2.28 24.74
C ALA A 106 -23.80 -1.54 23.91
N GLY A 107 -23.45 -0.38 23.34
CA GLY A 107 -24.33 0.38 22.47
C GLY A 107 -24.65 -0.38 21.17
N LEU A 108 -23.66 -1.00 20.56
CA LEU A 108 -23.83 -1.81 19.37
C LEU A 108 -24.65 -3.08 19.61
N ALA A 109 -24.53 -3.73 20.76
CA ALA A 109 -25.37 -4.87 21.13
C ALA A 109 -26.84 -4.46 21.25
N ARG A 110 -27.13 -3.29 21.86
CA ARG A 110 -28.50 -2.73 21.93
C ARG A 110 -29.02 -2.37 20.54
N ALA A 111 -28.18 -1.79 19.68
CA ALA A 111 -28.54 -1.48 18.28
C ALA A 111 -28.85 -2.76 17.50
N ALA A 112 -28.09 -3.82 17.68
CA ALA A 112 -28.35 -5.11 17.06
C ALA A 112 -29.72 -5.67 17.43
N SER A 113 -30.06 -5.70 18.73
CA SER A 113 -31.40 -6.13 19.21
C SER A 113 -32.52 -5.26 18.63
N ALA A 114 -32.35 -3.94 18.64
CA ALA A 114 -33.36 -3.03 18.08
C ALA A 114 -33.59 -3.22 16.57
N LEU A 115 -32.51 -3.52 15.81
CA LEU A 115 -32.60 -3.85 14.38
C LEU A 115 -33.36 -5.16 14.14
N VAL A 116 -33.13 -6.18 14.99
CA VAL A 116 -33.80 -7.47 14.89
C VAL A 116 -35.27 -7.36 15.23
N ASP A 117 -35.61 -6.68 16.34
CA ASP A 117 -36.96 -6.68 16.92
C ASP A 117 -37.89 -5.65 16.29
N GLY A 118 -37.36 -4.49 15.84
CA GLY A 118 -38.15 -3.37 15.34
C GLY A 118 -37.91 -2.98 13.90
N GLY A 119 -36.93 -3.63 13.24
CA GLY A 119 -36.50 -3.27 11.89
C GLY A 119 -37.25 -4.01 10.78
N THR A 120 -36.90 -3.63 9.53
CA THR A 120 -37.27 -4.38 8.32
C THR A 120 -36.48 -5.68 8.24
N GLU A 121 -36.81 -6.55 7.27
CA GLU A 121 -36.04 -7.78 7.02
C GLU A 121 -34.54 -7.50 6.81
N LYS A 122 -34.21 -6.47 6.05
CA LYS A 122 -32.81 -6.05 5.85
C LYS A 122 -32.15 -5.55 7.15
N ASP A 123 -32.92 -4.88 8.02
CA ASP A 123 -32.38 -4.46 9.32
C ASP A 123 -32.14 -5.68 10.23
N ARG A 124 -33.05 -6.66 10.17
CA ARG A 124 -32.88 -7.92 10.92
C ARG A 124 -31.60 -8.65 10.51
N GLU A 125 -31.36 -8.85 9.22
CA GLU A 125 -30.13 -9.46 8.71
C GLU A 125 -28.86 -8.71 9.20
N ARG A 126 -28.89 -7.38 9.18
CA ARG A 126 -27.82 -6.53 9.69
C ARG A 126 -27.64 -6.68 11.20
N GLY A 127 -28.73 -6.69 11.95
CA GLY A 127 -28.72 -6.87 13.40
C GLY A 127 -28.15 -8.22 13.81
N GLU A 128 -28.56 -9.30 13.13
CA GLU A 128 -28.00 -10.66 13.35
C GLU A 128 -26.52 -10.74 13.02
N THR A 129 -26.09 -10.10 11.91
CA THR A 129 -24.68 -10.05 11.53
C THR A 129 -23.85 -9.30 12.57
N LEU A 130 -24.36 -8.18 13.07
CA LEU A 130 -23.74 -7.39 14.12
C LEU A 130 -23.65 -8.19 15.43
N ALA A 131 -24.75 -8.80 15.88
CA ALA A 131 -24.76 -9.64 17.09
C ALA A 131 -23.78 -10.81 17.00
N ARG A 132 -23.73 -11.47 15.84
CA ARG A 132 -22.80 -12.57 15.58
C ARG A 132 -21.35 -12.12 15.65
N TRP A 133 -21.01 -10.95 15.08
CA TRP A 133 -19.65 -10.44 15.13
C TRP A 133 -19.25 -10.05 16.56
N LEU A 134 -20.13 -9.41 17.33
CA LEU A 134 -19.91 -9.06 18.72
C LEU A 134 -19.68 -10.29 19.64
N SER A 135 -20.26 -11.45 19.27
CA SER A 135 -20.08 -12.69 20.04
C SER A 135 -18.76 -13.42 19.74
N VAL A 136 -18.00 -12.97 18.71
CA VAL A 136 -16.70 -13.56 18.37
C VAL A 136 -15.63 -13.01 19.31
N VAL A 137 -14.68 -13.86 19.69
CA VAL A 137 -13.50 -13.41 20.48
C VAL A 137 -12.68 -12.41 19.66
N PRO A 138 -12.06 -11.40 20.31
CA PRO A 138 -11.37 -10.30 19.61
C PRO A 138 -10.36 -10.77 18.55
N GLU A 139 -9.63 -11.85 18.84
CA GLU A 139 -8.58 -12.40 17.98
C GLU A 139 -9.12 -12.90 16.63
N ASP A 140 -10.37 -13.34 16.58
CA ASP A 140 -11.01 -13.89 15.38
C ASP A 140 -11.88 -12.88 14.63
N ARG A 141 -12.13 -11.70 15.21
CA ARG A 141 -13.01 -10.67 14.63
C ARG A 141 -12.47 -10.11 13.31
N ALA A 142 -11.17 -9.98 13.19
CA ALA A 142 -10.52 -9.50 11.97
C ALA A 142 -10.89 -10.35 10.74
N ASN A 143 -11.04 -11.67 10.90
CA ASN A 143 -11.43 -12.59 9.83
C ASN A 143 -12.88 -12.41 9.35
N ARG A 144 -13.71 -11.68 10.11
CA ARG A 144 -15.13 -11.42 9.82
C ARG A 144 -15.42 -9.93 9.62
N LEU A 145 -14.37 -9.13 9.46
CA LEU A 145 -14.47 -7.67 9.44
C LEU A 145 -15.25 -7.15 8.23
N ASP A 146 -15.17 -7.80 7.07
CA ASP A 146 -15.89 -7.36 5.88
C ASP A 146 -17.42 -7.49 6.04
N ALA A 147 -17.89 -8.59 6.62
CA ALA A 147 -19.31 -8.75 6.94
C ALA A 147 -19.78 -7.71 7.98
N TYR A 148 -18.95 -7.43 8.97
CA TYR A 148 -19.19 -6.39 9.97
C TYR A 148 -19.28 -4.99 9.35
N ARG A 149 -18.33 -4.63 8.50
CA ARG A 149 -18.32 -3.36 7.75
C ARG A 149 -19.59 -3.17 6.93
N ALA A 150 -20.05 -4.22 6.25
CA ALA A 150 -21.24 -4.18 5.42
C ALA A 150 -22.53 -3.82 6.20
N VAL A 151 -22.53 -3.99 7.52
CA VAL A 151 -23.63 -3.52 8.39
C VAL A 151 -23.75 -2.00 8.36
N PHE A 152 -22.65 -1.28 8.35
CA PHE A 152 -22.56 0.17 8.54
C PHE A 152 -22.29 0.95 7.26
N LEU A 153 -21.55 0.35 6.33
CA LEU A 153 -21.03 1.01 5.14
C LEU A 153 -21.75 0.52 3.87
N THR A 154 -21.69 1.35 2.84
CA THR A 154 -22.08 1.00 1.48
C THR A 154 -20.95 0.22 0.78
N SER A 155 -21.22 -0.28 -0.44
CA SER A 155 -20.18 -0.89 -1.30
C SER A 155 -19.06 0.07 -1.73
N LYS A 156 -19.23 1.38 -1.49
CA LYS A 156 -18.21 2.41 -1.75
C LYS A 156 -17.40 2.79 -0.50
N ASP A 157 -17.54 2.02 0.57
CA ASP A 157 -16.93 2.31 1.88
C ASP A 157 -17.41 3.65 2.50
N GLU A 158 -18.61 4.10 2.17
CA GLU A 158 -19.23 5.30 2.74
C GLU A 158 -20.27 4.93 3.80
N PRO A 159 -20.46 5.72 4.87
CA PRO A 159 -21.52 5.49 5.84
C PRO A 159 -22.89 5.43 5.16
N ARG A 160 -23.73 4.48 5.57
CA ARG A 160 -25.11 4.43 5.09
C ARG A 160 -25.84 5.68 5.54
N LYS A 161 -26.62 6.31 4.65
CA LYS A 161 -27.40 7.52 4.93
C LYS A 161 -28.40 7.32 6.08
N SER A 162 -28.94 6.12 6.21
CA SER A 162 -29.79 5.73 7.33
C SER A 162 -29.24 4.46 7.95
N GLN A 163 -28.89 4.52 9.21
CA GLN A 163 -28.36 3.39 9.95
C GLN A 163 -29.45 2.49 10.52
N MET A 164 -30.65 3.05 10.80
CA MET A 164 -31.80 2.31 11.35
C MET A 164 -33.12 2.85 10.76
N THR A 165 -34.09 1.96 10.59
CA THR A 165 -35.48 2.35 10.25
C THR A 165 -36.20 2.95 11.46
N LYS A 166 -37.39 3.60 11.21
CA LYS A 166 -38.17 4.20 12.28
C LYS A 166 -38.60 3.20 13.37
N GLY A 167 -38.93 1.96 12.98
CA GLY A 167 -39.31 0.90 13.92
C GLY A 167 -38.19 0.49 14.85
N ALA A 168 -37.03 0.25 14.31
CA ALA A 168 -35.80 -0.07 15.08
C ALA A 168 -35.41 1.12 15.99
N ARG A 169 -35.42 2.34 15.46
CA ARG A 169 -35.16 3.55 16.25
C ARG A 169 -36.10 3.74 17.43
N ALA A 170 -37.37 3.39 17.31
CA ALA A 170 -38.30 3.47 18.41
C ALA A 170 -37.95 2.60 19.62
N LEU A 171 -37.19 1.51 19.38
CA LEU A 171 -36.72 0.62 20.45
C LEU A 171 -35.36 1.08 21.03
N PHE A 172 -34.60 1.86 20.27
CA PHE A 172 -33.30 2.41 20.74
C PHE A 172 -33.04 3.77 20.05
N ASP A 173 -33.50 4.85 20.67
CA ASP A 173 -33.44 6.20 20.10
C ASP A 173 -32.01 6.69 19.80
N ALA A 174 -31.04 6.35 20.66
CA ALA A 174 -29.63 6.64 20.43
C ALA A 174 -28.94 5.68 19.43
N GLY A 175 -29.66 4.68 18.90
CA GLY A 175 -29.12 3.68 18.00
C GLY A 175 -28.49 4.23 16.71
N PRO A 176 -29.15 5.17 15.99
CA PRO A 176 -28.59 5.77 14.80
C PRO A 176 -27.25 6.46 15.04
N ASP A 177 -27.09 7.17 16.16
CA ASP A 177 -25.85 7.88 16.48
C ASP A 177 -24.73 6.90 16.86
N VAL A 178 -25.03 5.85 17.63
CA VAL A 178 -24.09 4.77 17.95
C VAL A 178 -23.59 4.08 16.68
N MET A 179 -24.51 3.77 15.77
CA MET A 179 -24.16 3.12 14.51
C MET A 179 -23.40 4.06 13.56
N MET A 180 -23.71 5.36 13.57
CA MET A 180 -23.00 6.35 12.76
C MET A 180 -21.56 6.53 13.26
N ALA A 181 -21.36 6.66 14.57
CA ALA A 181 -20.02 6.75 15.16
C ALA A 181 -19.16 5.52 14.81
N GLU A 182 -19.77 4.33 14.79
CA GLU A 182 -19.07 3.12 14.36
C GLU A 182 -18.79 3.12 12.85
N ALA A 183 -19.70 3.61 12.02
CA ALA A 183 -19.47 3.77 10.60
C ALA A 183 -18.28 4.70 10.30
N GLU A 184 -18.20 5.84 10.99
CA GLU A 184 -17.08 6.78 10.88
C GLU A 184 -15.76 6.16 11.33
N ARG A 185 -15.76 5.40 12.43
CA ARG A 185 -14.59 4.65 12.92
C ARG A 185 -14.11 3.63 11.89
N LEU A 186 -15.02 2.92 11.23
CA LEU A 186 -14.70 1.95 10.18
C LEU A 186 -14.20 2.61 8.90
N CYS A 187 -14.68 3.80 8.56
CA CYS A 187 -14.13 4.60 7.46
C CYS A 187 -12.66 5.00 7.76
N ALA A 188 -12.38 5.47 8.98
CA ALA A 188 -11.01 5.81 9.39
C ALA A 188 -10.08 4.59 9.34
N LEU A 189 -10.56 3.40 9.75
CA LEU A 189 -9.81 2.15 9.58
C LEU A 189 -9.50 1.88 8.11
N ARG A 190 -10.47 2.05 7.23
CA ARG A 190 -10.31 1.79 5.78
C ARG A 190 -9.27 2.73 5.15
N GLU A 191 -9.28 3.99 5.52
CA GLU A 191 -8.26 4.94 5.08
C GLU A 191 -6.86 4.54 5.56
N ARG A 192 -6.74 4.07 6.79
CA ARG A 192 -5.48 3.63 7.35
C ARG A 192 -4.96 2.33 6.72
N GLU A 193 -5.84 1.39 6.41
CA GLU A 193 -5.51 0.18 5.62
C GLU A 193 -4.97 0.56 4.24
N ARG A 194 -5.65 1.49 3.54
CA ARG A 194 -5.20 1.98 2.23
C ARG A 194 -3.84 2.68 2.32
N ALA A 195 -3.62 3.48 3.35
CA ALA A 195 -2.34 4.13 3.58
C ALA A 195 -1.20 3.11 3.79
N LEU A 196 -1.44 2.07 4.60
CA LEU A 196 -0.49 0.95 4.78
C LEU A 196 -0.21 0.24 3.45
N GLU A 197 -1.25 -0.05 2.69
CA GLU A 197 -1.13 -0.71 1.39
C GLU A 197 -0.29 0.12 0.41
N VAL A 198 -0.51 1.43 0.34
CA VAL A 198 0.28 2.35 -0.48
C VAL A 198 1.73 2.37 -0.03
N ALA A 199 1.99 2.48 1.27
CA ALA A 199 3.34 2.47 1.81
C ALA A 199 4.10 1.19 1.46
N GLU A 200 3.49 0.03 1.68
CA GLU A 200 4.10 -1.27 1.41
C GLU A 200 4.31 -1.53 -0.10
N ASN A 201 3.39 -1.06 -0.96
CA ASN A 201 3.55 -1.14 -2.41
C ASN A 201 4.68 -0.25 -2.91
N THR A 202 4.81 0.95 -2.33
CA THR A 202 5.90 1.87 -2.64
C THR A 202 7.25 1.28 -2.21
N ASP A 203 7.33 0.71 -1.00
CA ASP A 203 8.53 0.02 -0.53
C ASP A 203 8.93 -1.13 -1.47
N ALA A 204 7.96 -1.93 -1.92
CA ALA A 204 8.20 -3.03 -2.85
C ALA A 204 8.67 -2.53 -4.23
N ALA A 205 8.03 -1.50 -4.78
CA ALA A 205 8.43 -0.91 -6.05
C ALA A 205 9.86 -0.34 -6.01
N LEU A 206 10.19 0.36 -4.93
CA LEU A 206 11.53 0.94 -4.75
C LEU A 206 12.60 -0.14 -4.55
N ALA A 207 12.34 -1.17 -3.75
CA ALA A 207 13.26 -2.28 -3.56
C ALA A 207 13.54 -3.00 -4.88
N THR A 208 12.50 -3.23 -5.68
CA THR A 208 12.61 -3.84 -7.01
C THR A 208 13.37 -2.90 -7.96
N GLY A 209 13.02 -1.62 -8.00
CA GLY A 209 13.66 -0.62 -8.86
C GLY A 209 15.15 -0.47 -8.57
N PHE A 210 15.53 -0.35 -7.31
CA PHE A 210 16.95 -0.26 -6.94
C PHE A 210 17.73 -1.52 -7.30
N SER A 211 17.17 -2.71 -7.06
CA SER A 211 17.79 -3.96 -7.46
C SER A 211 17.98 -4.07 -8.98
N LEU A 212 16.95 -3.68 -9.74
CA LEU A 212 17.00 -3.66 -11.20
C LEU A 212 18.05 -2.68 -11.71
N LEU A 213 18.07 -1.44 -11.18
CA LEU A 213 19.07 -0.43 -11.58
C LEU A 213 20.51 -0.86 -11.27
N ASP A 214 20.73 -1.50 -10.14
CA ASP A 214 22.05 -2.04 -9.78
C ASP A 214 22.50 -3.12 -10.78
N LEU A 215 21.62 -4.06 -11.14
CA LEU A 215 21.91 -5.13 -12.11
C LEU A 215 22.09 -4.58 -13.52
N PHE A 216 21.20 -3.69 -13.97
CA PHE A 216 21.29 -3.05 -15.28
C PHE A 216 22.59 -2.22 -15.41
N GLY A 217 22.95 -1.45 -14.38
CA GLY A 217 24.19 -0.70 -14.35
C GLY A 217 25.44 -1.61 -14.27
N GLN A 218 25.39 -2.74 -13.56
CA GLN A 218 26.47 -3.73 -13.53
C GLN A 218 26.67 -4.37 -14.90
N ASP A 219 25.60 -4.74 -15.61
CA ASP A 219 25.70 -5.32 -16.94
C ASP A 219 26.33 -4.33 -17.93
N LYS A 220 25.88 -3.07 -17.93
CA LYS A 220 26.46 -2.01 -18.79
C LYS A 220 27.95 -1.79 -18.49
N ARG A 221 28.35 -1.71 -17.21
CA ARG A 221 29.76 -1.57 -16.83
C ARG A 221 30.60 -2.76 -17.28
N ARG A 222 30.12 -3.99 -17.10
CA ARG A 222 30.81 -5.20 -17.52
C ARG A 222 31.03 -5.26 -19.03
N ARG A 223 30.08 -4.74 -19.80
CA ARG A 223 30.14 -4.67 -21.26
C ARG A 223 30.84 -3.42 -21.81
N ALA A 224 31.27 -2.50 -20.92
CA ALA A 224 31.86 -1.21 -21.26
C ALA A 224 30.97 -0.39 -22.23
N VAL A 225 29.65 -0.34 -21.96
CA VAL A 225 28.68 0.38 -22.75
C VAL A 225 27.87 1.37 -21.90
N VAL A 226 27.29 2.38 -22.54
CA VAL A 226 26.38 3.37 -21.96
C VAL A 226 25.16 3.50 -22.86
N ASP A 227 24.04 3.94 -22.35
CA ASP A 227 22.88 4.35 -23.15
C ASP A 227 22.74 5.88 -23.20
N PHE A 228 21.78 6.39 -23.96
CA PHE A 228 21.58 7.83 -24.11
C PHE A 228 21.24 8.54 -22.79
N ASP A 229 20.46 7.92 -21.93
CA ASP A 229 20.11 8.52 -20.65
C ASP A 229 21.32 8.57 -19.70
N ASP A 230 22.26 7.61 -19.79
CA ASP A 230 23.51 7.71 -19.03
C ASP A 230 24.30 8.95 -19.43
N LEU A 231 24.36 9.24 -20.75
CA LEU A 231 25.05 10.45 -21.23
C LEU A 231 24.38 11.73 -20.69
N ILE A 232 23.06 11.76 -20.66
CA ILE A 232 22.29 12.90 -20.10
C ILE A 232 22.57 13.02 -18.60
N LEU A 233 22.49 11.94 -17.85
CA LEU A 233 22.68 11.95 -16.39
C LEU A 233 24.12 12.29 -16.00
N GLU A 234 25.13 11.74 -16.69
CA GLU A 234 26.53 12.06 -16.45
C GLU A 234 26.84 13.53 -16.82
N THR A 235 26.27 14.04 -17.91
CA THR A 235 26.40 15.44 -18.28
C THR A 235 25.76 16.36 -17.22
N LEU A 236 24.57 16.01 -16.74
CA LEU A 236 23.89 16.76 -15.67
C LEU A 236 24.71 16.76 -14.38
N ASP A 237 25.25 15.59 -13.97
CA ASP A 237 26.09 15.48 -12.80
C ASP A 237 27.37 16.31 -12.95
N LEU A 238 27.98 16.32 -14.13
CA LEU A 238 29.18 17.12 -14.42
C LEU A 238 28.88 18.64 -14.30
N LEU A 239 27.78 19.10 -14.90
CA LEU A 239 27.38 20.50 -14.90
C LEU A 239 26.93 21.00 -13.52
N THR A 240 26.46 20.11 -12.66
CA THR A 240 25.99 20.47 -11.30
C THR A 240 27.08 20.37 -10.24
N ARG A 241 28.25 19.83 -10.55
CA ARG A 241 29.40 19.80 -9.63
C ARG A 241 29.94 21.19 -9.36
N ALA A 242 30.06 21.53 -8.09
CA ALA A 242 30.61 22.81 -7.66
C ALA A 242 32.04 23.03 -8.25
N GLY A 243 32.25 24.15 -8.95
CA GLY A 243 33.53 24.54 -9.53
C GLY A 243 33.71 24.17 -11.00
N LEU A 244 32.90 23.30 -11.61
CA LEU A 244 32.99 22.99 -13.05
C LEU A 244 32.01 23.79 -13.91
N ALA A 245 30.86 24.17 -13.37
CA ALA A 245 29.85 24.95 -14.09
C ALA A 245 30.36 26.24 -14.70
N PRO A 246 31.18 27.08 -14.01
CA PRO A 246 31.74 28.31 -14.62
C PRO A 246 32.64 28.04 -15.80
N TRP A 247 33.39 26.95 -15.81
CA TRP A 247 34.32 26.62 -16.90
C TRP A 247 33.61 26.13 -18.17
N VAL A 248 32.48 25.46 -18.04
CA VAL A 248 31.68 24.93 -19.18
C VAL A 248 30.80 26.02 -19.80
N LEU A 249 30.41 27.04 -19.03
CA LEU A 249 29.53 28.14 -19.46
C LEU A 249 30.28 29.34 -20.03
N TYR A 250 31.63 29.35 -20.08
CA TYR A 250 32.50 30.31 -20.68
C TYR A 250 33.32 29.69 -21.80
#